data_70b7ede2582f076e9d1672596d879ada
#
_entry.id   70b7ede2582f076e9d1672596d879ada
#
_cell.length_a   1.000
_cell.length_b   1.000
_cell.length_c   1.000
_cell.angle_alpha   90.00
_cell.angle_beta   90.00
_cell.angle_gamma   90.00
#
_symmetry.space_group_name_H-M   'P 1'
#
loop_
_entity.id
_entity.type
_entity.pdbx_description
1 polymer ?
#
loop_
_entity_poly.entity_id
_entity_poly.type
_entity_poly.pdbx_seq_one_letter_code
_entity_poly.pdbx_strand_id
1 'polypeptide(L)' 'MNYYALLSVSDKTGIVDFAEGLIRAGYTLISSGGTHAVIQAEGLPVTKVSEYTG' A
#
# COMPACT_ATOMS: atom_id res chain seq x y z
N MET A 1 -15.29 -10.42 2.27
CA MET A 1 -15.42 -8.97 2.07
C MET A 1 -14.04 -8.37 1.89
N ASN A 2 -13.89 -7.48 0.90
CA ASN A 2 -12.60 -6.86 0.62
C ASN A 2 -12.51 -5.49 1.27
N TYR A 3 -11.44 -5.29 2.02
CA TYR A 3 -11.17 -4.00 2.63
C TYR A 3 -9.97 -3.37 1.93
N TYR A 4 -10.05 -2.06 1.73
CA TYR A 4 -8.99 -1.33 1.07
C TYR A 4 -8.37 -0.31 2.03
N ALA A 5 -7.07 -0.16 1.96
CA ALA A 5 -6.35 0.82 2.75
C ALA A 5 -5.59 1.73 1.80
N LEU A 6 -5.91 3.01 1.81
CA LEU A 6 -5.24 3.99 0.99
C LEU A 6 -4.05 4.56 1.76
N LEU A 7 -2.86 4.37 1.21
CA LEU A 7 -1.63 4.85 1.82
C LEU A 7 -1.10 6.05 1.04
N SER A 8 -1.02 7.18 1.71
CA SER A 8 -0.51 8.40 1.09
C SER A 8 0.26 9.16 2.15
N VAL A 9 1.54 8.81 2.30
CA VAL A 9 2.38 9.40 3.34
C VAL A 9 3.61 10.05 2.72
N SER A 10 4.01 11.17 3.30
CA SER A 10 5.24 11.83 2.88
C SER A 10 6.46 11.25 3.59
N ASP A 11 6.29 10.77 4.82
CA ASP A 11 7.34 10.10 5.57
C ASP A 11 7.21 8.61 5.40
N LYS A 12 8.21 8.00 4.79
CA LYS A 12 8.18 6.57 4.49
C LYS A 12 8.79 5.70 5.59
N THR A 13 9.20 6.33 6.69
CA THR A 13 9.74 5.58 7.82
C THR A 13 8.63 4.71 8.42
N GLY A 14 8.88 3.41 8.48
CA GLY A 14 7.90 2.48 9.06
C GLY A 14 6.72 2.15 8.17
N ILE A 15 6.67 2.69 6.95
CA ILE A 15 5.54 2.41 6.04
C ILE A 15 5.47 0.93 5.66
N VAL A 16 6.61 0.27 5.53
CA VAL A 16 6.64 -1.14 5.17
C VAL A 16 6.03 -2.00 6.27
N ASP A 17 6.40 -1.74 7.51
CA ASP A 17 5.85 -2.48 8.65
C ASP A 17 4.35 -2.25 8.77
N PHE A 18 3.92 -1.02 8.58
CA PHE A 18 2.50 -0.67 8.64
C PHE A 18 1.73 -1.38 7.52
N ALA A 19 2.28 -1.35 6.31
CA ALA A 19 1.65 -2.01 5.16
C ALA A 19 1.54 -3.52 5.38
N GLU A 20 2.60 -4.12 5.92
CA GLU A 20 2.59 -5.56 6.20
C GLU A 20 1.52 -5.92 7.21
N GLY A 21 1.34 -5.10 8.24
CA GLY A 21 0.30 -5.31 9.23
C GLY A 21 -1.09 -5.24 8.62
N LEU A 22 -1.31 -4.30 7.70
CA LEU A 22 -2.60 -4.18 7.02
C LEU A 22 -2.88 -5.40 6.16
N ILE A 23 -1.87 -5.90 5.46
CA ILE A 23 -2.03 -7.09 4.62
C ILE A 23 -2.42 -8.29 5.48
N ARG A 24 -1.77 -8.45 6.64
CA ARG A 24 -2.09 -9.54 7.55
C ARG A 24 -3.52 -9.42 8.08
N ALA A 25 -4.02 -8.21 8.19
CA ALA A 25 -5.39 -7.98 8.65
C ALA A 25 -6.42 -8.20 7.54
N GLY A 26 -5.97 -8.47 6.31
CA GLY A 26 -6.86 -8.75 5.21
C GLY A 26 -7.16 -7.55 4.32
N TYR A 27 -6.39 -6.48 4.43
CA TYR A 27 -6.59 -5.29 3.60
C TYR A 27 -5.86 -5.41 2.28
N THR A 28 -6.45 -4.81 1.26
CA THR A 28 -5.79 -4.61 -0.03
C THR A 28 -5.22 -3.21 -0.05
N LEU A 29 -3.93 -3.10 -0.33
CA LEU A 29 -3.26 -1.80 -0.27
C LEU A 29 -3.40 -1.05 -1.58
N ILE A 30 -3.70 0.24 -1.48
CA ILE A 30 -3.75 1.14 -2.64
C ILE A 30 -2.87 2.34 -2.31
N SER A 31 -1.98 2.68 -3.22
CA SER A 31 -1.15 3.86 -3.02
C SER A 31 -0.66 4.40 -4.36
N SER A 32 -0.04 5.58 -4.32
CA SER A 32 0.43 6.24 -5.54
C SER A 32 1.86 6.71 -5.37
N GLY A 33 2.51 7.01 -6.49
CA GLY A 33 3.82 7.62 -6.51
C GLY A 33 4.88 6.82 -5.78
N GLY A 34 5.69 7.54 -4.99
CA GLY A 34 6.82 6.94 -4.32
C GLY A 34 6.42 5.93 -3.26
N THR A 35 5.27 6.11 -2.61
CA THR A 35 4.81 5.15 -1.60
C THR A 35 4.55 3.79 -2.23
N HIS A 36 3.92 3.76 -3.39
CA HIS A 36 3.71 2.52 -4.11
C HIS A 36 5.04 1.84 -4.43
N ALA A 37 6.00 2.62 -4.91
CA ALA A 37 7.29 2.08 -5.29
C ALA A 37 8.02 1.46 -4.09
N VAL A 38 7.95 2.11 -2.94
CA VAL A 38 8.60 1.61 -1.73
C VAL A 38 7.98 0.28 -1.29
N ILE A 39 6.66 0.22 -1.27
CA ILE A 39 5.97 -1.01 -0.83
C ILE A 39 6.21 -2.14 -1.81
N GLN A 40 6.15 -1.84 -3.10
CA GLN A 40 6.35 -2.85 -4.14
C GLN A 40 7.78 -3.39 -4.10
N ALA A 41 8.75 -2.53 -3.83
CA ALA A 41 10.15 -2.94 -3.77
C ALA A 41 10.40 -3.95 -2.65
N GLU A 42 9.56 -3.94 -1.62
CA GLU A 42 9.67 -4.89 -0.52
C GLU A 42 8.93 -6.20 -0.80
N GLY A 43 8.37 -6.33 -1.98
CA GLY A 43 7.68 -7.56 -2.36
C GLY A 43 6.27 -7.67 -1.84
N LEU A 44 5.70 -6.58 -1.34
CA LEU A 44 4.34 -6.60 -0.81
C LEU A 44 3.34 -6.26 -1.92
N PRO A 45 2.17 -6.90 -1.91
CA PRO A 45 1.14 -6.59 -2.90
C PRO A 45 0.54 -5.21 -2.64
N VAL A 46 0.57 -4.36 -3.66
CA VAL A 46 0.00 -3.02 -3.57
C VAL A 46 -0.49 -2.61 -4.96
N THR A 47 -1.66 -1.97 -5.00
CA THR A 47 -2.27 -1.53 -6.25
C THR A 47 -2.06 -0.03 -6.41
N LYS A 48 -1.77 0.40 -7.62
CA LYS A 48 -1.67 1.84 -7.90
C LYS A 48 -3.06 2.45 -7.90
N VAL A 49 -3.16 3.66 -7.36
CA VAL A 49 -4.43 4.38 -7.35
C VAL A 49 -4.98 4.52 -8.76
N SER A 50 -4.12 4.83 -9.73
CA SER A 50 -4.55 5.00 -11.13
C SER A 50 -5.14 3.70 -11.71
N GLU A 51 -4.65 2.56 -11.29
CA GLU A 51 -5.19 1.28 -11.74
C GLU A 51 -6.52 0.97 -11.07
N TYR A 52 -6.67 1.41 -9.82
CA TYR A 52 -7.91 1.19 -9.09
C TYR A 52 -9.05 2.03 -9.64
N THR A 53 -8.78 3.27 -9.99
CA THR A 53 -9.81 4.18 -10.49
C THR A 53 -10.07 4.04 -11.99
N GLY A 54 -9.24 3.31 -12.64
CA GLY A 54 -9.39 3.09 -14.06
C GLY A 54 -8.62 4.06 -14.89
#